data_47af504d1c51e8391f6ddab07262233f
#
_entry.id   47af504d1c51e8391f6ddab07262233f
#
_cell.length_a   1.000
_cell.length_b   1.000
_cell.length_c   1.000
_cell.angle_alpha   90.00
_cell.angle_beta   90.00
_cell.angle_gamma   90.00
#
_symmetry.space_group_name_H-M   'P 1'
#
loop_
_entity.id
_entity.type
_entity.pdbx_description
1 polymer ?
#
loop_
_entity_poly.entity_id
_entity_poly.type
_entity_poly.pdbx_seq_one_letter_code
_entity_poly.pdbx_strand_id
1 'polypeptide(L)'
;MEETQGLTESRDLTASRGLGWLPDVPKPNDYSPSHDAVAPLLSKTKAAAHVTALKSAGERETASTPIPAKVDLRQWFSPIEDQGSLGSCTANAAAGLLEYFERRGSGAYVDASRLFLYKAERDLLGWTGDTGAYLRTAMEALVLFGAVPERYWPYDGRPPAANTHYDLEPPAFCYAFGANYKAIKYFRLDPAGASTAQALANIKAFLAAGFPSMFGFPVYTEYDNPLPGGLIAYPGAGSHYRGGHANIAAGYDDNLMIGGNKGALLVRNSWGTTWATAGYGWLSYKYVTQGLADDWWSMVSADWVATGQFN
;
A
#
# COMPACT_ATOMS: atom_id res chain seq x y z
N MET A 1 9.71 -41.01 -39.79
CA MET A 1 9.39 -41.01 -38.35
C MET A 1 10.42 -40.10 -37.71
N GLU A 2 10.07 -38.82 -37.58
CA GLU A 2 10.85 -37.81 -36.88
C GLU A 2 10.07 -37.43 -35.62
N GLU A 3 10.66 -37.77 -34.50
CA GLU A 3 10.15 -37.38 -33.18
C GLU A 3 10.37 -35.88 -32.96
N THR A 4 9.30 -35.10 -32.94
CA THR A 4 9.31 -33.75 -32.45
C THR A 4 9.40 -33.76 -30.93
N GLN A 5 10.62 -33.57 -30.42
CA GLN A 5 10.83 -33.23 -29.01
C GLN A 5 10.26 -31.86 -28.72
N GLY A 6 9.15 -31.85 -28.01
CA GLY A 6 8.60 -30.66 -27.40
C GLY A 6 9.51 -30.16 -26.28
N LEU A 7 10.26 -29.10 -26.54
CA LEU A 7 10.96 -28.34 -25.52
C LEU A 7 9.90 -27.56 -24.68
N THR A 8 9.57 -28.13 -23.54
CA THR A 8 8.93 -27.35 -22.47
C THR A 8 9.97 -26.39 -21.90
N GLU A 9 9.95 -25.14 -22.36
CA GLU A 9 10.67 -24.07 -21.69
C GLU A 9 10.14 -23.99 -20.25
N SER A 10 10.94 -24.47 -19.31
CA SER A 10 10.77 -24.15 -17.91
C SER A 10 10.98 -22.61 -17.78
N ARG A 11 9.89 -21.86 -17.64
CA ARG A 11 9.98 -20.43 -17.29
C ARG A 11 10.79 -20.33 -16.01
N ASP A 12 11.96 -19.72 -16.14
CA ASP A 12 12.83 -19.39 -15.03
C ASP A 12 12.10 -18.44 -14.09
N LEU A 13 11.55 -18.98 -12.99
CA LEU A 13 10.83 -18.23 -11.94
C LEU A 13 11.77 -17.39 -11.08
N THR A 14 13.03 -17.25 -11.45
CA THR A 14 14.06 -16.48 -10.73
C THR A 14 14.23 -15.05 -11.24
N ALA A 15 13.34 -14.53 -12.11
CA ALA A 15 13.32 -13.09 -12.39
C ALA A 15 13.10 -12.35 -11.07
N SER A 16 14.10 -11.59 -10.61
CA SER A 16 14.07 -10.87 -9.34
C SER A 16 12.85 -9.93 -9.34
N ARG A 17 11.91 -10.15 -8.41
CA ARG A 17 10.76 -9.26 -8.23
C ARG A 17 11.23 -7.92 -7.71
N GLY A 18 10.65 -6.84 -8.22
CA GLY A 18 11.02 -5.48 -7.83
C GLY A 18 10.75 -5.22 -6.35
N LEU A 19 11.74 -4.62 -5.70
CA LEU A 19 11.72 -4.19 -4.31
C LEU A 19 12.24 -2.77 -4.29
N GLY A 20 11.53 -1.81 -3.66
CA GLY A 20 11.91 -0.41 -3.81
C GLY A 20 11.43 0.49 -2.68
N TRP A 21 10.80 -0.05 -1.62
CA TRP A 21 10.48 0.75 -0.46
C TRP A 21 11.74 1.05 0.35
N LEU A 22 11.90 2.33 0.69
CA LEU A 22 12.92 2.84 1.59
C LEU A 22 12.25 3.25 2.91
N PRO A 23 12.78 2.86 4.08
CA PRO A 23 12.23 3.23 5.38
C PRO A 23 12.24 4.74 5.60
N ASP A 24 11.12 5.32 6.08
CA ASP A 24 11.04 6.72 6.51
C ASP A 24 10.46 6.83 7.92
N VAL A 25 11.15 7.56 8.77
CA VAL A 25 10.72 7.75 10.15
C VAL A 25 9.57 8.78 10.24
N PRO A 26 8.67 8.64 11.24
CA PRO A 26 7.64 9.65 11.48
C PRO A 26 8.25 11.04 11.77
N LYS A 27 7.70 12.07 11.13
CA LYS A 27 8.10 13.47 11.31
C LYS A 27 7.07 14.23 12.16
N PRO A 28 7.47 15.26 12.93
CA PRO A 28 6.55 16.00 13.78
C PRO A 28 5.40 16.72 13.04
N ASN A 29 5.57 17.01 11.76
CA ASN A 29 4.58 17.65 10.90
C ASN A 29 3.79 16.65 10.02
N ASP A 30 3.95 15.34 10.22
CA ASP A 30 3.07 14.36 9.60
C ASP A 30 1.66 14.51 10.16
N TYR A 31 0.68 14.51 9.27
CA TYR A 31 -0.69 14.48 9.72
C TYR A 31 -1.02 13.13 10.34
N SER A 32 -1.61 13.17 11.53
CA SER A 32 -2.26 12.02 12.16
C SER A 32 -3.77 12.06 11.91
N PRO A 33 -4.53 11.01 12.24
CA PRO A 33 -5.98 11.02 12.16
C PRO A 33 -6.63 12.11 13.02
N SER A 34 -5.99 12.54 14.10
CA SER A 34 -6.48 13.60 15.00
C SER A 34 -6.10 15.01 14.57
N HIS A 35 -5.21 15.16 13.57
CA HIS A 35 -4.74 16.46 13.07
C HIS A 35 -5.89 17.31 12.51
N ASP A 36 -5.86 18.63 12.75
CA ASP A 36 -6.94 19.56 12.38
C ASP A 36 -7.27 19.61 10.88
N ALA A 37 -6.32 19.28 10.01
CA ALA A 37 -6.56 19.19 8.57
C ALA A 37 -7.29 17.90 8.13
N VAL A 38 -7.30 16.85 8.96
CA VAL A 38 -7.79 15.50 8.65
C VAL A 38 -9.03 15.14 9.46
N ALA A 39 -8.98 15.36 10.75
CA ALA A 39 -10.05 14.96 11.68
C ALA A 39 -11.46 15.48 11.33
N PRO A 40 -11.65 16.71 10.79
CA PRO A 40 -12.99 17.16 10.37
C PRO A 40 -13.60 16.33 9.24
N LEU A 41 -12.77 15.74 8.37
CA LEU A 41 -13.22 14.83 7.31
C LEU A 41 -13.56 13.46 7.89
N LEU A 42 -12.66 12.90 8.68
CA LEU A 42 -12.82 11.58 9.29
C LEU A 42 -13.99 11.53 10.30
N SER A 43 -14.29 12.63 10.98
CA SER A 43 -15.42 12.72 11.92
C SER A 43 -16.80 12.55 11.26
N LYS A 44 -16.88 12.62 9.94
CA LYS A 44 -18.10 12.38 9.15
C LYS A 44 -18.17 10.92 8.62
N THR A 45 -17.33 10.03 9.10
CA THR A 45 -17.22 8.64 8.64
C THR A 45 -17.31 7.66 9.80
N LYS A 46 -17.30 6.37 9.52
CA LYS A 46 -17.20 5.31 10.55
C LYS A 46 -15.96 5.41 11.44
N ALA A 47 -14.93 6.14 11.01
CA ALA A 47 -13.74 6.40 11.83
C ALA A 47 -13.98 7.43 12.96
N ALA A 48 -15.11 8.14 12.98
CA ALA A 48 -15.41 9.25 13.90
C ALA A 48 -15.16 8.93 15.37
N ALA A 49 -15.65 7.78 15.84
CA ALA A 49 -15.49 7.36 17.25
C ALA A 49 -14.02 7.16 17.59
N HIS A 50 -13.25 6.52 16.70
CA HIS A 50 -11.81 6.29 16.88
C HIS A 50 -11.02 7.59 16.88
N VAL A 51 -11.31 8.52 15.95
CA VAL A 51 -10.69 9.85 15.90
C VAL A 51 -10.97 10.65 17.17
N THR A 52 -12.22 10.60 17.68
CA THR A 52 -12.58 11.26 18.95
C THR A 52 -11.80 10.69 20.12
N ALA A 53 -11.64 9.38 20.17
CA ALA A 53 -10.85 8.73 21.22
C ALA A 53 -9.37 9.10 21.14
N LEU A 54 -8.77 9.16 19.95
CA LEU A 54 -7.40 9.63 19.75
C LEU A 54 -7.20 11.09 20.20
N LYS A 55 -8.18 11.97 19.95
CA LYS A 55 -8.12 13.37 20.42
C LYS A 55 -8.20 13.49 21.95
N SER A 56 -9.00 12.66 22.61
CA SER A 56 -9.22 12.73 24.07
C SER A 56 -8.11 12.05 24.87
N ALA A 57 -7.56 10.96 24.39
CA ALA A 57 -6.55 10.17 25.09
C ALA A 57 -5.10 10.67 24.86
N GLY A 58 -4.95 11.65 23.91
CA GLY A 58 -3.64 11.83 23.28
C GLY A 58 -3.28 10.58 22.48
N GLU A 59 -2.51 10.71 21.42
CA GLU A 59 -2.21 9.60 20.49
C GLU A 59 -1.48 8.40 21.13
N ARG A 60 -1.49 8.31 22.46
CA ARG A 60 -0.76 7.33 23.29
C ARG A 60 -1.60 6.20 23.89
N GLU A 61 -2.94 6.29 23.84
CA GLU A 61 -3.81 5.24 24.36
C GLU A 61 -4.52 4.49 23.23
N THR A 62 -4.65 3.17 23.38
CA THR A 62 -5.45 2.34 22.48
C THR A 62 -6.92 2.65 22.68
N ALA A 63 -7.52 3.44 21.79
CA ALA A 63 -8.94 3.71 21.82
C ALA A 63 -9.71 2.40 21.62
N SER A 64 -10.38 1.94 22.66
CA SER A 64 -11.18 0.71 22.68
C SER A 64 -12.56 0.95 22.07
N THR A 65 -12.63 1.23 20.78
CA THR A 65 -13.91 1.16 20.06
C THR A 65 -14.14 -0.30 19.63
N PRO A 66 -15.29 -0.93 19.94
CA PRO A 66 -15.57 -2.27 19.46
C PRO A 66 -15.51 -2.34 17.93
N ILE A 67 -14.64 -3.18 17.40
CA ILE A 67 -14.49 -3.42 15.96
C ILE A 67 -14.72 -4.91 15.67
N PRO A 68 -15.15 -5.27 14.44
CA PRO A 68 -15.30 -6.66 14.03
C PRO A 68 -13.99 -7.45 14.21
N ALA A 69 -14.09 -8.74 14.51
CA ALA A 69 -12.91 -9.60 14.57
C ALA A 69 -12.29 -9.89 13.20
N LYS A 70 -12.99 -9.55 12.11
CA LYS A 70 -12.55 -9.76 10.73
C LYS A 70 -13.09 -8.67 9.81
N VAL A 71 -12.24 -8.20 8.92
CA VAL A 71 -12.58 -7.23 7.86
C VAL A 71 -11.94 -7.69 6.56
N ASP A 72 -12.68 -7.57 5.46
CA ASP A 72 -12.22 -7.86 4.10
C ASP A 72 -12.73 -6.78 3.14
N LEU A 73 -11.83 -5.97 2.61
CA LEU A 73 -12.15 -4.85 1.74
C LEU A 73 -11.88 -5.14 0.26
N ARG A 74 -11.50 -6.36 -0.11
CA ARG A 74 -11.09 -6.74 -1.47
C ARG A 74 -12.10 -6.38 -2.55
N GLN A 75 -13.39 -6.43 -2.26
CA GLN A 75 -14.45 -6.11 -3.20
C GLN A 75 -14.36 -4.69 -3.82
N TRP A 76 -13.67 -3.77 -3.12
CA TRP A 76 -13.53 -2.39 -3.55
C TRP A 76 -12.20 -2.10 -4.25
N PHE A 77 -11.27 -3.04 -4.24
CA PHE A 77 -9.99 -2.85 -4.92
C PHE A 77 -10.11 -3.10 -6.43
N SER A 78 -9.30 -2.38 -7.19
CA SER A 78 -9.01 -2.65 -8.59
C SER A 78 -8.38 -4.03 -8.77
N PRO A 79 -8.27 -4.56 -10.01
CA PRO A 79 -7.49 -5.76 -10.29
C PRO A 79 -6.07 -5.68 -9.73
N ILE A 80 -5.47 -6.85 -9.46
CA ILE A 80 -4.08 -6.93 -9.00
C ILE A 80 -3.14 -6.57 -10.14
N GLU A 81 -2.20 -5.68 -9.84
CA GLU A 81 -1.14 -5.25 -10.74
C GLU A 81 0.11 -6.13 -10.65
N ASP A 82 0.94 -6.08 -11.69
CA ASP A 82 2.27 -6.69 -11.68
C ASP A 82 3.32 -5.62 -11.99
N GLN A 83 4.14 -5.29 -10.97
CA GLN A 83 5.24 -4.33 -11.12
C GLN A 83 6.46 -4.92 -11.83
N GLY A 84 6.49 -6.23 -12.06
CA GLY A 84 7.66 -6.90 -12.63
C GLY A 84 8.90 -6.78 -11.73
N SER A 85 10.03 -6.43 -12.32
CA SER A 85 11.31 -6.26 -11.61
C SER A 85 11.61 -4.80 -11.21
N LEU A 86 10.75 -3.84 -11.59
CA LEU A 86 10.96 -2.43 -11.27
C LEU A 86 10.71 -2.15 -9.79
N GLY A 87 11.55 -1.34 -9.14
CA GLY A 87 11.47 -0.95 -7.73
C GLY A 87 10.33 0.03 -7.39
N SER A 88 9.20 -0.08 -8.07
CA SER A 88 8.07 0.86 -8.05
C SER A 88 6.94 0.46 -7.08
N CYS A 89 7.22 -0.34 -6.06
CA CYS A 89 6.19 -0.82 -5.13
C CYS A 89 5.45 0.31 -4.39
N THR A 90 6.11 1.42 -4.10
CA THR A 90 5.53 2.62 -3.47
C THR A 90 4.46 3.24 -4.36
N ALA A 91 4.75 3.46 -5.64
CA ALA A 91 3.80 3.95 -6.64
C ALA A 91 2.64 2.97 -6.88
N ASN A 92 2.92 1.65 -6.93
CA ASN A 92 1.88 0.63 -7.05
C ASN A 92 0.93 0.62 -5.85
N ALA A 93 1.46 0.77 -4.63
CA ALA A 93 0.65 0.86 -3.42
C ALA A 93 -0.19 2.14 -3.40
N ALA A 94 0.39 3.29 -3.76
CA ALA A 94 -0.30 4.57 -3.80
C ALA A 94 -1.43 4.60 -4.85
N ALA A 95 -1.17 4.08 -6.08
CA ALA A 95 -2.18 3.95 -7.13
C ALA A 95 -3.33 3.04 -6.68
N GLY A 96 -3.04 1.83 -6.19
CA GLY A 96 -4.07 0.91 -5.74
C GLY A 96 -4.88 1.43 -4.55
N LEU A 97 -4.28 2.26 -3.70
CA LEU A 97 -5.00 2.91 -2.60
C LEU A 97 -5.94 4.01 -3.12
N LEU A 98 -5.49 4.85 -4.06
CA LEU A 98 -6.32 5.86 -4.73
C LEU A 98 -7.53 5.21 -5.41
N GLU A 99 -7.30 4.20 -6.23
CA GLU A 99 -8.33 3.45 -6.97
C GLU A 99 -9.37 2.82 -6.05
N TYR A 100 -8.93 2.32 -4.87
CA TYR A 100 -9.85 1.82 -3.85
C TYR A 100 -10.81 2.92 -3.38
N PHE A 101 -10.29 4.10 -3.04
CA PHE A 101 -11.13 5.19 -2.53
C PHE A 101 -12.08 5.72 -3.60
N GLU A 102 -11.64 5.84 -4.84
CA GLU A 102 -12.49 6.25 -5.95
C GLU A 102 -13.60 5.23 -6.20
N ARG A 103 -13.26 3.94 -6.34
CA ARG A 103 -14.20 2.88 -6.59
C ARG A 103 -15.22 2.73 -5.48
N ARG A 104 -14.78 2.82 -4.23
CA ARG A 104 -15.70 2.77 -3.09
C ARG A 104 -16.59 4.01 -3.02
N GLY A 105 -16.04 5.20 -3.28
CA GLY A 105 -16.78 6.46 -3.24
C GLY A 105 -17.82 6.60 -4.35
N SER A 106 -17.46 6.27 -5.60
CA SER A 106 -18.28 6.57 -6.77
C SER A 106 -18.73 5.34 -7.57
N GLY A 107 -18.23 4.15 -7.25
CA GLY A 107 -18.46 2.93 -8.04
C GLY A 107 -17.53 2.79 -9.25
N ALA A 108 -16.75 3.83 -9.57
CA ALA A 108 -15.78 3.86 -10.67
C ALA A 108 -14.43 4.33 -10.17
N TYR A 109 -13.37 4.05 -10.91
CA TYR A 109 -12.02 4.53 -10.64
C TYR A 109 -11.28 4.82 -11.93
N VAL A 110 -10.26 5.65 -11.84
CA VAL A 110 -9.28 5.83 -12.90
C VAL A 110 -8.18 4.81 -12.67
N ASP A 111 -7.91 3.98 -13.67
CA ASP A 111 -6.74 3.09 -13.71
C ASP A 111 -5.49 3.99 -13.74
N ALA A 112 -4.86 4.17 -12.59
CA ALA A 112 -3.84 5.19 -12.37
C ALA A 112 -2.47 4.74 -12.87
N SER A 113 -1.80 5.58 -13.66
CA SER A 113 -0.44 5.30 -14.14
C SER A 113 0.54 5.21 -12.99
N ARG A 114 0.94 4.00 -12.66
CA ARG A 114 1.95 3.68 -11.65
C ARG A 114 3.33 4.17 -12.06
N LEU A 115 3.60 4.18 -13.36
CA LEU A 115 4.88 4.65 -13.89
C LEU A 115 5.01 6.18 -13.80
N PHE A 116 3.90 6.91 -14.03
CA PHE A 116 3.85 8.35 -13.79
C PHE A 116 4.11 8.67 -12.32
N LEU A 117 3.44 7.99 -11.41
CA LEU A 117 3.65 8.17 -9.97
C LEU A 117 5.08 7.82 -9.56
N TYR A 118 5.64 6.72 -10.08
CA TYR A 118 7.02 6.31 -9.79
C TYR A 118 8.06 7.32 -10.31
N LYS A 119 7.81 7.94 -11.46
CA LYS A 119 8.66 9.05 -11.94
C LYS A 119 8.51 10.27 -11.05
N ALA A 120 7.28 10.69 -10.77
CA ALA A 120 6.99 11.89 -9.98
C ALA A 120 7.54 11.82 -8.54
N GLU A 121 7.44 10.67 -7.85
CA GLU A 121 7.99 10.52 -6.50
C GLU A 121 9.52 10.58 -6.47
N ARG A 122 10.20 10.05 -7.51
CA ARG A 122 11.66 10.16 -7.62
C ARG A 122 12.13 11.55 -8.01
N ASP A 123 11.36 12.26 -8.84
CA ASP A 123 11.67 13.65 -9.22
C ASP A 123 11.59 14.59 -8.01
N LEU A 124 10.62 14.37 -7.10
CA LEU A 124 10.56 15.09 -5.82
C LEU A 124 11.82 14.89 -4.96
N LEU A 125 12.50 13.76 -5.13
CA LEU A 125 13.76 13.45 -4.46
C LEU A 125 15.00 13.90 -5.25
N GLY A 126 14.83 14.34 -6.48
CA GLY A 126 15.94 14.64 -7.40
C GLY A 126 16.71 13.39 -7.85
N TRP A 127 16.04 12.23 -7.91
CA TRP A 127 16.66 10.94 -8.22
C TRP A 127 16.37 10.48 -9.65
N THR A 128 17.35 9.78 -10.21
CA THR A 128 17.27 9.07 -11.49
C THR A 128 17.65 7.61 -11.30
N GLY A 129 17.26 6.76 -12.23
CA GLY A 129 17.45 5.31 -12.13
C GLY A 129 16.35 4.61 -11.34
N ASP A 130 16.41 3.29 -11.27
CA ASP A 130 15.50 2.45 -10.50
C ASP A 130 15.95 2.37 -9.04
N THR A 131 15.70 3.43 -8.30
CA THR A 131 16.20 3.64 -6.92
C THR A 131 15.23 3.18 -5.84
N GLY A 132 13.96 2.87 -6.21
CA GLY A 132 12.88 2.85 -5.24
C GLY A 132 12.52 4.27 -4.77
N ALA A 133 11.67 4.36 -3.74
CA ALA A 133 11.26 5.63 -3.14
C ALA A 133 10.70 5.45 -1.72
N TYR A 134 10.25 6.56 -1.11
CA TYR A 134 9.56 6.58 0.17
C TYR A 134 8.04 6.60 -0.04
N LEU A 135 7.27 5.94 0.84
CA LEU A 135 5.79 6.02 0.80
C LEU A 135 5.30 7.46 0.97
N ARG A 136 6.00 8.26 1.77
CA ARG A 136 5.71 9.70 1.91
C ARG A 136 5.77 10.41 0.57
N THR A 137 6.81 10.22 -0.23
CA THR A 137 6.96 10.89 -1.53
C THR A 137 5.94 10.39 -2.55
N ALA A 138 5.49 9.13 -2.45
CA ALA A 138 4.37 8.64 -3.25
C ALA A 138 3.07 9.41 -2.93
N MET A 139 2.78 9.65 -1.62
CA MET A 139 1.65 10.48 -1.22
C MET A 139 1.80 11.95 -1.62
N GLU A 140 3.01 12.51 -1.50
CA GLU A 140 3.31 13.88 -1.95
C GLU A 140 3.11 14.00 -3.47
N ALA A 141 3.56 13.05 -4.26
CA ALA A 141 3.36 13.01 -5.70
C ALA A 141 1.87 12.99 -6.06
N LEU A 142 1.06 12.17 -5.40
CA LEU A 142 -0.39 12.16 -5.58
C LEU A 142 -1.05 13.50 -5.28
N VAL A 143 -0.65 14.17 -4.21
CA VAL A 143 -1.25 15.46 -3.82
C VAL A 143 -0.79 16.60 -4.73
N LEU A 144 0.48 16.60 -5.15
CA LEU A 144 1.06 17.68 -5.96
C LEU A 144 0.70 17.55 -7.44
N PHE A 145 0.79 16.34 -7.97
CA PHE A 145 0.67 16.07 -9.40
C PHE A 145 -0.59 15.27 -9.76
N GLY A 146 -1.23 14.64 -8.75
CA GLY A 146 -2.40 13.80 -8.95
C GLY A 146 -2.07 12.45 -9.58
N ALA A 147 -3.05 11.88 -10.28
CA ALA A 147 -2.89 10.65 -11.04
C ALA A 147 -3.36 10.85 -12.49
N VAL A 148 -2.66 10.23 -13.41
CA VAL A 148 -3.01 10.23 -14.83
C VAL A 148 -3.46 8.81 -15.20
N PRO A 149 -4.48 8.65 -16.09
CA PRO A 149 -4.87 7.33 -16.54
C PRO A 149 -3.70 6.56 -17.19
N GLU A 150 -3.59 5.27 -16.87
CA GLU A 150 -2.56 4.35 -17.35
C GLU A 150 -2.40 4.42 -18.89
N ARG A 151 -3.49 4.59 -19.65
CA ARG A 151 -3.45 4.70 -21.12
C ARG A 151 -2.65 5.89 -21.67
N TYR A 152 -2.39 6.91 -20.85
CA TYR A 152 -1.62 8.09 -21.27
C TYR A 152 -0.14 7.99 -20.93
N TRP A 153 0.20 7.17 -19.93
CA TRP A 153 1.57 6.87 -19.55
C TRP A 153 1.64 5.41 -19.09
N PRO A 154 1.63 4.45 -20.04
CA PRO A 154 1.51 3.03 -19.74
C PRO A 154 2.68 2.48 -18.95
N TYR A 155 2.38 1.54 -18.03
CA TYR A 155 3.36 0.85 -17.24
C TYR A 155 4.17 -0.14 -18.08
N ASP A 156 5.48 0.00 -18.06
CA ASP A 156 6.43 -0.97 -18.57
C ASP A 156 7.34 -1.45 -17.42
N GLY A 157 6.90 -2.46 -16.70
CA GLY A 157 7.60 -3.04 -15.55
C GLY A 157 8.72 -3.99 -15.91
N ARG A 158 9.18 -4.02 -17.18
CA ARG A 158 10.31 -4.84 -17.60
C ARG A 158 11.63 -4.19 -17.19
N PRO A 159 12.63 -5.01 -16.80
CA PRO A 159 13.96 -4.47 -16.55
C PRO A 159 14.52 -3.82 -17.80
N PRO A 160 15.43 -2.87 -17.66
CA PRO A 160 15.87 -1.97 -18.70
C PRO A 160 16.53 -2.69 -19.87
N ALA A 161 15.83 -2.79 -20.98
CA ALA A 161 16.48 -2.49 -22.22
C ALA A 161 16.76 -0.99 -22.20
N ALA A 162 17.79 -0.51 -22.87
CA ALA A 162 18.39 0.82 -22.78
C ALA A 162 17.49 2.07 -22.96
N ASN A 163 16.15 1.97 -22.86
CA ASN A 163 15.17 3.05 -23.00
C ASN A 163 13.93 2.76 -22.17
N THR A 164 14.09 2.62 -20.88
CA THR A 164 12.95 2.38 -19.98
C THR A 164 12.21 3.67 -19.69
N HIS A 165 10.90 3.63 -19.88
CA HIS A 165 10.00 4.76 -19.63
C HIS A 165 10.06 5.30 -18.20
N TYR A 166 10.56 4.51 -17.23
CA TYR A 166 10.57 4.92 -15.81
C TYR A 166 11.46 6.15 -15.54
N ASP A 167 12.46 6.44 -16.38
CA ASP A 167 13.29 7.65 -16.27
C ASP A 167 12.93 8.72 -17.30
N LEU A 168 12.09 8.42 -18.27
CA LEU A 168 11.61 9.42 -19.20
C LEU A 168 10.68 10.41 -18.51
N GLU A 169 10.80 11.67 -18.89
CA GLU A 169 9.92 12.72 -18.40
C GLU A 169 8.52 12.58 -19.03
N PRO A 170 7.45 12.41 -18.24
CA PRO A 170 6.10 12.43 -18.77
C PRO A 170 5.78 13.77 -19.43
N PRO A 171 5.04 13.79 -20.54
CA PRO A 171 4.69 15.04 -21.20
C PRO A 171 3.86 15.96 -20.29
N ALA A 172 3.96 17.27 -20.47
CA ALA A 172 3.25 18.28 -19.69
C ALA A 172 1.73 18.04 -19.61
N PHE A 173 1.14 17.38 -20.61
CA PHE A 173 -0.24 16.93 -20.60
C PHE A 173 -0.57 16.02 -19.39
N CYS A 174 0.33 15.10 -19.03
CA CYS A 174 0.12 14.18 -17.89
C CYS A 174 0.03 14.96 -16.58
N TYR A 175 0.89 15.93 -16.36
CA TYR A 175 0.88 16.78 -15.17
C TYR A 175 -0.37 17.69 -15.12
N ALA A 176 -0.78 18.23 -16.26
CA ALA A 176 -1.98 19.04 -16.35
C ALA A 176 -3.26 18.22 -16.07
N PHE A 177 -3.32 16.98 -16.57
CA PHE A 177 -4.44 16.07 -16.32
C PHE A 177 -4.53 15.66 -14.84
N GLY A 178 -3.40 15.32 -14.24
CA GLY A 178 -3.31 14.90 -12.84
C GLY A 178 -3.74 15.97 -11.84
N ALA A 179 -3.70 17.26 -12.21
CA ALA A 179 -4.05 18.37 -11.32
C ALA A 179 -5.47 18.30 -10.71
N ASN A 180 -6.36 17.46 -11.26
CA ASN A 180 -7.72 17.27 -10.77
C ASN A 180 -7.82 16.51 -9.42
N TYR A 181 -6.71 15.97 -8.89
CA TYR A 181 -6.69 15.14 -7.69
C TYR A 181 -6.15 15.83 -6.43
N LYS A 182 -5.95 17.13 -6.44
CA LYS A 182 -5.28 17.92 -5.37
C LYS A 182 -6.05 18.02 -4.03
N ALA A 183 -7.30 17.56 -3.95
CA ALA A 183 -8.13 17.68 -2.74
C ALA A 183 -7.85 16.57 -1.69
N ILE A 184 -6.92 15.66 -1.96
CA ILE A 184 -6.59 14.55 -1.09
C ILE A 184 -5.77 15.05 0.12
N LYS A 185 -6.14 14.56 1.31
CA LYS A 185 -5.31 14.63 2.53
C LYS A 185 -4.83 13.23 2.86
N TYR A 186 -3.54 13.10 3.12
CA TYR A 186 -2.95 11.84 3.59
C TYR A 186 -2.51 11.99 5.04
N PHE A 187 -2.52 10.88 5.76
CA PHE A 187 -2.22 10.85 7.20
C PHE A 187 -1.59 9.53 7.60
N ARG A 188 -0.81 9.59 8.67
CA ARG A 188 -0.04 8.47 9.18
C ARG A 188 -0.76 7.78 10.34
N LEU A 189 -0.83 6.42 10.32
CA LEU A 189 -1.48 5.62 11.36
C LEU A 189 -0.52 5.21 12.49
N ASP A 190 0.78 5.37 12.26
CA ASP A 190 1.87 5.14 13.20
C ASP A 190 2.64 6.45 13.46
N PRO A 191 1.99 7.51 13.98
CA PRO A 191 2.63 8.82 14.19
C PRO A 191 3.78 8.72 15.19
N ALA A 192 4.63 9.76 15.22
CA ALA A 192 5.76 9.84 16.12
C ALA A 192 5.35 9.60 17.59
N GLY A 193 6.01 8.64 18.25
CA GLY A 193 5.72 8.26 19.64
C GLY A 193 4.62 7.23 19.83
N ALA A 194 3.94 6.79 18.77
CA ALA A 194 3.02 5.66 18.87
C ALA A 194 3.78 4.35 19.12
N SER A 195 3.25 3.51 20.01
CA SER A 195 3.76 2.14 20.17
C SER A 195 3.29 1.25 19.02
N THR A 196 3.97 0.11 18.80
CA THR A 196 3.56 -0.88 17.80
C THR A 196 2.15 -1.43 18.06
N ALA A 197 1.75 -1.54 19.33
CA ALA A 197 0.39 -1.94 19.71
C ALA A 197 -0.65 -0.90 19.31
N GLN A 198 -0.34 0.39 19.48
CA GLN A 198 -1.20 1.49 19.03
C GLN A 198 -1.29 1.55 17.50
N ALA A 199 -0.16 1.38 16.80
CA ALA A 199 -0.15 1.30 15.35
C ALA A 199 -1.08 0.17 14.86
N LEU A 200 -0.99 -1.04 15.42
CA LEU A 200 -1.89 -2.14 15.07
C LEU A 200 -3.36 -1.83 15.38
N ALA A 201 -3.64 -1.20 16.53
CA ALA A 201 -4.99 -0.80 16.89
C ALA A 201 -5.56 0.25 15.92
N ASN A 202 -4.78 1.25 15.53
CA ASN A 202 -5.15 2.25 14.53
C ASN A 202 -5.42 1.59 13.17
N ILE A 203 -4.51 0.76 12.69
CA ILE A 203 -4.66 0.05 11.41
C ILE A 203 -5.98 -0.73 11.37
N LYS A 204 -6.28 -1.51 12.40
CA LYS A 204 -7.51 -2.30 12.48
C LYS A 204 -8.76 -1.41 12.56
N ALA A 205 -8.75 -0.36 13.36
CA ALA A 205 -9.87 0.57 13.48
C ALA A 205 -10.19 1.27 12.16
N PHE A 206 -9.15 1.71 11.43
CA PHE A 206 -9.30 2.33 10.12
C PHE A 206 -9.76 1.33 9.06
N LEU A 207 -9.25 0.10 9.04
CA LEU A 207 -9.76 -0.96 8.18
C LEU A 207 -11.24 -1.27 8.47
N ALA A 208 -11.65 -1.34 9.74
CA ALA A 208 -13.04 -1.54 10.13
C ALA A 208 -13.96 -0.39 9.68
N ALA A 209 -13.42 0.83 9.66
CA ALA A 209 -14.11 2.01 9.11
C ALA A 209 -14.09 2.08 7.57
N GLY A 210 -13.35 1.18 6.91
CA GLY A 210 -13.23 1.12 5.45
C GLY A 210 -12.12 1.98 4.86
N PHE A 211 -11.11 2.29 5.66
CA PHE A 211 -9.91 3.02 5.26
C PHE A 211 -8.70 2.08 5.25
N PRO A 212 -8.35 1.48 4.11
CA PRO A 212 -7.11 0.76 3.95
C PRO A 212 -5.91 1.68 4.07
N SER A 213 -4.74 1.12 4.30
CA SER A 213 -3.48 1.86 4.38
C SER A 213 -2.38 1.13 3.63
N MET A 214 -1.50 1.87 2.98
CA MET A 214 -0.25 1.33 2.49
C MET A 214 0.81 1.37 3.59
N PHE A 215 1.78 0.48 3.51
CA PHE A 215 2.84 0.34 4.50
C PHE A 215 4.09 -0.26 3.89
N GLY A 216 5.22 -0.09 4.56
CA GLY A 216 6.50 -0.65 4.20
C GLY A 216 6.96 -1.75 5.15
N PHE A 217 7.76 -2.67 4.66
CA PHE A 217 8.37 -3.71 5.47
C PHE A 217 9.56 -4.37 4.77
N PRO A 218 10.51 -4.95 5.50
CA PRO A 218 11.55 -5.78 4.93
C PRO A 218 10.99 -7.12 4.47
N VAL A 219 11.22 -7.48 3.22
CA VAL A 219 10.89 -8.79 2.66
C VAL A 219 11.94 -9.81 3.08
N TYR A 220 11.45 -10.96 3.51
CA TYR A 220 12.21 -12.17 3.77
C TYR A 220 11.70 -13.33 2.91
N THR A 221 12.42 -14.43 2.91
CA THR A 221 12.12 -15.62 2.08
C THR A 221 10.70 -16.18 2.27
N GLU A 222 10.08 -15.98 3.44
CA GLU A 222 8.69 -16.35 3.75
C GLU A 222 7.66 -15.58 2.92
N TYR A 223 8.02 -14.36 2.50
CA TYR A 223 7.16 -13.54 1.66
C TYR A 223 7.23 -13.96 0.18
N ASP A 224 8.41 -14.35 -0.30
CA ASP A 224 8.56 -14.88 -1.67
C ASP A 224 7.76 -16.18 -1.83
N ASN A 225 7.71 -17.00 -0.78
CA ASN A 225 7.11 -18.34 -0.78
C ASN A 225 6.11 -18.48 0.38
N PRO A 226 4.94 -17.83 0.30
CA PRO A 226 3.91 -17.99 1.33
C PRO A 226 3.47 -19.45 1.51
N LEU A 227 3.11 -19.82 2.73
CA LEU A 227 2.52 -21.11 3.02
C LEU A 227 1.15 -21.26 2.32
N PRO A 228 0.62 -22.49 2.19
CA PRO A 228 -0.69 -22.73 1.60
C PRO A 228 -1.77 -21.80 2.18
N GLY A 229 -2.63 -21.26 1.32
CA GLY A 229 -3.61 -20.24 1.69
C GLY A 229 -3.05 -18.81 1.75
N GLY A 230 -1.82 -18.59 1.26
CA GLY A 230 -1.18 -17.29 1.24
C GLY A 230 -0.71 -16.80 2.61
N LEU A 231 -0.39 -17.73 3.53
CA LEU A 231 0.01 -17.40 4.90
C LEU A 231 1.50 -17.02 4.93
N ILE A 232 1.79 -15.82 5.44
CA ILE A 232 3.15 -15.26 5.53
C ILE A 232 3.57 -15.28 7.00
N ALA A 233 4.44 -16.23 7.33
CA ALA A 233 4.98 -16.37 8.68
C ALA A 233 5.96 -15.22 9.01
N TYR A 234 6.09 -14.93 10.30
CA TYR A 234 7.12 -14.00 10.76
C TYR A 234 8.50 -14.66 10.57
N PRO A 235 9.52 -13.92 10.07
CA PRO A 235 10.82 -14.47 9.77
C PRO A 235 11.51 -15.08 11.01
N GLY A 236 12.19 -16.19 10.79
CA GLY A 236 12.92 -16.94 11.80
C GLY A 236 14.45 -16.97 11.58
N ALA A 237 15.16 -17.79 12.33
CA ALA A 237 16.63 -17.84 12.32
C ALA A 237 17.24 -18.25 10.95
N GLY A 238 16.47 -18.86 10.04
CA GLY A 238 16.92 -19.25 8.69
C GLY A 238 16.45 -18.35 7.58
N SER A 239 15.76 -17.25 7.90
CA SER A 239 15.19 -16.33 6.91
C SER A 239 16.26 -15.43 6.31
N HIS A 240 16.16 -15.20 4.99
CA HIS A 240 17.07 -14.32 4.25
C HIS A 240 16.36 -13.03 3.88
N TYR A 241 16.96 -11.89 4.23
CA TYR A 241 16.51 -10.58 3.80
C TYR A 241 16.69 -10.38 2.29
N ARG A 242 15.67 -9.79 1.65
CA ARG A 242 15.61 -9.59 0.20
C ARG A 242 15.63 -8.13 -0.21
N GLY A 243 15.06 -7.25 0.60
CA GLY A 243 14.92 -5.81 0.32
C GLY A 243 13.68 -5.23 0.97
N GLY A 244 13.44 -3.94 0.77
CA GLY A 244 12.26 -3.24 1.25
C GLY A 244 11.12 -3.29 0.24
N HIS A 245 9.88 -3.50 0.71
CA HIS A 245 8.69 -3.59 -0.13
C HIS A 245 7.51 -2.83 0.46
N ALA A 246 6.65 -2.30 -0.40
CA ALA A 246 5.43 -1.61 -0.02
C ALA A 246 4.20 -2.40 -0.46
N ASN A 247 3.21 -2.49 0.43
CA ASN A 247 1.93 -3.16 0.20
C ASN A 247 0.76 -2.33 0.73
N ILE A 248 -0.48 -2.82 0.49
CA ILE A 248 -1.68 -2.26 1.09
C ILE A 248 -2.27 -3.30 2.05
N ALA A 249 -2.59 -2.88 3.28
CA ALA A 249 -3.45 -3.65 4.17
C ALA A 249 -4.90 -3.48 3.71
N ALA A 250 -5.50 -4.58 3.23
CA ALA A 250 -6.84 -4.64 2.65
C ALA A 250 -7.87 -5.31 3.58
N GLY A 251 -7.48 -5.65 4.79
CA GLY A 251 -8.33 -6.29 5.79
C GLY A 251 -7.53 -6.94 6.91
N TYR A 252 -8.21 -7.67 7.77
CA TYR A 252 -7.60 -8.44 8.84
C TYR A 252 -8.49 -9.58 9.32
N ASP A 253 -7.89 -10.55 10.04
CA ASP A 253 -8.59 -11.62 10.74
C ASP A 253 -7.89 -11.90 12.07
N ASP A 254 -8.56 -11.57 13.20
CA ASP A 254 -8.04 -11.72 14.55
C ASP A 254 -7.88 -13.20 14.96
N ASN A 255 -8.56 -14.11 14.27
CA ASN A 255 -8.60 -15.53 14.64
C ASN A 255 -7.68 -16.39 13.76
N LEU A 256 -7.12 -15.83 12.68
CA LEU A 256 -6.24 -16.57 11.80
C LEU A 256 -4.91 -16.88 12.50
N MET A 257 -4.49 -18.14 12.43
CA MET A 257 -3.24 -18.61 13.04
C MET A 257 -2.16 -18.76 11.96
N ILE A 258 -1.00 -18.14 12.18
CA ILE A 258 0.17 -18.27 11.28
C ILE A 258 1.42 -18.56 12.12
N GLY A 259 2.02 -19.74 11.95
CA GLY A 259 3.26 -20.10 12.66
C GLY A 259 3.14 -19.99 14.18
N GLY A 260 1.98 -20.37 14.75
CA GLY A 260 1.71 -20.27 16.20
C GLY A 260 1.33 -18.85 16.68
N ASN A 261 1.32 -17.84 15.82
CA ASN A 261 0.90 -16.48 16.15
C ASN A 261 -0.55 -16.24 15.70
N LYS A 262 -1.35 -15.63 16.57
CA LYS A 262 -2.76 -15.32 16.33
C LYS A 262 -2.90 -13.92 15.76
N GLY A 263 -3.74 -13.80 14.70
CA GLY A 263 -4.06 -12.57 14.02
C GLY A 263 -3.17 -12.26 12.83
N ALA A 264 -3.80 -11.78 11.74
CA ALA A 264 -3.13 -11.45 10.51
C ALA A 264 -3.80 -10.29 9.77
N LEU A 265 -3.00 -9.49 9.05
CA LEU A 265 -3.45 -8.53 8.06
C LEU A 265 -3.60 -9.22 6.70
N LEU A 266 -4.70 -8.94 6.01
CA LEU A 266 -4.85 -9.27 4.60
C LEU A 266 -4.10 -8.21 3.79
N VAL A 267 -3.06 -8.60 3.08
CA VAL A 267 -2.25 -7.67 2.28
C VAL A 267 -2.50 -7.83 0.79
N ARG A 268 -2.61 -6.72 0.08
CA ARG A 268 -2.65 -6.63 -1.38
C ARG A 268 -1.25 -6.33 -1.88
N ASN A 269 -0.73 -7.22 -2.71
CA ASN A 269 0.59 -7.10 -3.34
C ASN A 269 0.47 -6.61 -4.79
N SER A 270 1.60 -6.22 -5.37
CA SER A 270 1.79 -5.79 -6.75
C SER A 270 2.70 -6.73 -7.57
N TRP A 271 2.63 -8.04 -7.28
CA TRP A 271 3.43 -9.08 -7.96
C TRP A 271 2.58 -10.01 -8.83
N GLY A 272 1.48 -9.50 -9.38
CA GLY A 272 0.55 -10.25 -10.21
C GLY A 272 -0.31 -11.23 -9.42
N THR A 273 -1.27 -11.83 -10.11
CA THR A 273 -2.26 -12.76 -9.52
C THR A 273 -1.70 -14.15 -9.21
N THR A 274 -0.50 -14.47 -9.68
CA THR A 274 0.17 -15.75 -9.41
C THR A 274 0.83 -15.81 -8.04
N TRP A 275 1.06 -14.65 -7.40
CA TRP A 275 1.60 -14.60 -6.05
C TRP A 275 0.52 -14.91 -5.01
N ALA A 276 0.84 -15.75 -4.03
CA ALA A 276 -0.01 -16.17 -2.91
C ALA A 276 -1.43 -16.58 -3.35
N THR A 277 -2.48 -15.94 -2.85
CA THR A 277 -3.87 -16.23 -3.21
C THR A 277 -4.40 -15.10 -4.10
N ALA A 278 -4.23 -15.24 -5.42
CA ALA A 278 -4.65 -14.25 -6.42
C ALA A 278 -4.14 -12.83 -6.12
N GLY A 279 -2.86 -12.70 -5.73
CA GLY A 279 -2.21 -11.43 -5.42
C GLY A 279 -2.44 -10.91 -3.99
N TYR A 280 -3.13 -11.68 -3.15
CA TYR A 280 -3.34 -11.38 -1.73
C TYR A 280 -2.69 -12.41 -0.83
N GLY A 281 -2.17 -11.95 0.31
CA GLY A 281 -1.59 -12.82 1.34
C GLY A 281 -2.01 -12.39 2.74
N TRP A 282 -1.79 -13.26 3.72
CA TRP A 282 -2.06 -13.01 5.12
C TRP A 282 -0.74 -12.81 5.88
N LEU A 283 -0.46 -11.58 6.27
CA LEU A 283 0.74 -11.20 7.00
C LEU A 283 0.48 -11.27 8.50
N SER A 284 1.25 -12.08 9.24
CA SER A 284 1.09 -12.19 10.69
C SER A 284 1.17 -10.81 11.37
N TYR A 285 0.29 -10.53 12.36
CA TYR A 285 0.36 -9.31 13.17
C TYR A 285 1.73 -9.09 13.83
N LYS A 286 2.50 -10.15 13.95
CA LYS A 286 3.84 -10.08 14.52
C LYS A 286 4.76 -9.14 13.74
N TYR A 287 4.55 -8.96 12.42
CA TYR A 287 5.29 -7.97 11.64
C TYR A 287 5.09 -6.55 12.18
N VAL A 288 3.86 -6.19 12.56
CA VAL A 288 3.56 -4.88 13.16
C VAL A 288 4.03 -4.82 14.61
N THR A 289 3.65 -5.81 15.43
CA THR A 289 3.92 -5.76 16.89
C THR A 289 5.39 -5.87 17.26
N GLN A 290 6.23 -6.37 16.36
CA GLN A 290 7.70 -6.42 16.51
C GLN A 290 8.42 -5.33 15.72
N GLY A 291 7.68 -4.40 15.09
CA GLY A 291 8.25 -3.24 14.39
C GLY A 291 8.98 -3.57 13.09
N LEU A 292 8.62 -4.68 12.41
CA LEU A 292 9.10 -4.93 11.05
C LEU A 292 8.27 -4.23 9.99
N ALA A 293 6.96 -4.11 10.19
CA ALA A 293 6.07 -3.36 9.30
C ALA A 293 5.77 -2.00 9.94
N ASP A 294 6.11 -0.95 9.24
CA ASP A 294 5.97 0.45 9.67
C ASP A 294 5.57 1.35 8.48
N ASP A 295 5.68 2.67 8.65
CA ASP A 295 5.44 3.66 7.61
C ASP A 295 4.01 3.57 7.04
N TRP A 296 3.00 3.60 7.93
CA TRP A 296 1.59 3.34 7.63
C TRP A 296 0.85 4.59 7.18
N TRP A 297 0.42 4.66 5.91
CA TRP A 297 -0.27 5.81 5.34
C TRP A 297 -1.65 5.47 4.79
N SER A 298 -2.61 6.34 5.08
CA SER A 298 -3.94 6.33 4.45
C SER A 298 -4.28 7.72 3.92
N MET A 299 -5.42 7.84 3.24
CA MET A 299 -5.85 9.10 2.65
C MET A 299 -7.35 9.32 2.80
N VAL A 300 -7.77 10.58 2.66
CA VAL A 300 -9.18 11.00 2.68
C VAL A 300 -9.36 12.23 1.80
N SER A 301 -10.52 12.36 1.14
CA SER A 301 -10.93 13.59 0.48
C SER A 301 -12.37 13.96 0.88
N ALA A 302 -12.69 15.25 0.78
CA ALA A 302 -14.04 15.74 1.05
C ALA A 302 -15.08 15.13 0.10
N ASP A 303 -14.70 14.93 -1.15
CA ASP A 303 -15.57 14.36 -2.20
C ASP A 303 -15.95 12.92 -1.88
N TRP A 304 -14.99 12.08 -1.45
CA TRP A 304 -15.27 10.70 -1.06
C TRP A 304 -16.16 10.62 0.17
N VAL A 305 -15.90 11.48 1.17
CA VAL A 305 -16.73 11.55 2.38
C VAL A 305 -18.16 11.97 2.05
N ALA A 306 -18.33 12.93 1.12
CA ALA A 306 -19.64 13.45 0.72
C ALA A 306 -20.54 12.39 0.04
N THR A 307 -19.96 11.30 -0.49
CA THR A 307 -20.75 10.20 -1.09
C THR A 307 -21.54 9.38 -0.07
N GLY A 308 -21.22 9.48 1.23
CA GLY A 308 -21.81 8.66 2.29
C GLY A 308 -21.33 7.20 2.34
N GLN A 309 -20.46 6.76 1.43
CA GLN A 309 -20.01 5.35 1.35
C GLN A 309 -19.04 4.97 2.49
N PHE A 310 -18.56 5.94 3.24
CA PHE A 310 -17.69 5.75 4.40
C PHE A 310 -18.39 5.98 5.74
N ASN A 311 -19.74 6.15 5.72
CA ASN A 311 -20.60 6.36 6.89
C ASN A 311 -21.11 5.04 7.48
#